data_61a104292e3690e60f1904060f28ee99
#
_entry.id   61a104292e3690e60f1904060f28ee99
#
_cell.length_a   1.000
_cell.length_b   1.000
_cell.length_c   1.000
_cell.angle_alpha   90.00
_cell.angle_beta   90.00
_cell.angle_gamma   90.00
#
_symmetry.space_group_name_H-M   'P 1'
#
loop_
_entity.id
_entity.type
_entity.pdbx_description
1 polymer ?
#
loop_
_entity_poly.entity_id
_entity_poly.type
_entity_poly.pdbx_seq_one_letter_code
_entity_poly.pdbx_strand_id
1 'polypeptide(L)'
;MLPEIKTKLETLDLEPAVEQCFDWMIDPKVKIAVKVFASEALFNLRHRYPWVEEELASQIKFLMRNGSPAIQSRGKKLLAQL
;
A
#
# COMPACT_ATOMS: atom_id res chain seq x y z
N MET A 1 18.93 -6.07 -17.62
CA MET A 1 18.97 -4.82 -16.83
C MET A 1 20.38 -4.58 -16.32
N LEU A 2 20.84 -3.35 -16.42
CA LEU A 2 22.17 -3.00 -15.96
C LEU A 2 22.19 -2.96 -14.42
N PRO A 3 23.27 -3.46 -13.78
CA PRO A 3 23.36 -3.43 -12.30
C PRO A 3 23.26 -2.03 -11.72
N GLU A 4 23.75 -1.03 -12.44
CA GLU A 4 23.69 0.36 -12.02
C GLU A 4 22.25 0.87 -11.86
N ILE A 5 21.37 0.46 -12.74
CA ILE A 5 19.96 0.84 -12.67
C ILE A 5 19.30 0.22 -11.44
N LYS A 6 19.59 -1.05 -11.19
CA LYS A 6 19.08 -1.75 -10.01
C LYS A 6 19.53 -1.06 -8.72
N THR A 7 20.81 -0.70 -8.65
CA THR A 7 21.36 0.00 -7.49
C THR A 7 20.68 1.35 -7.27
N LYS A 8 20.45 2.11 -8.35
CA LYS A 8 19.74 3.38 -8.27
C LYS A 8 18.32 3.22 -7.75
N LEU A 9 17.60 2.20 -8.23
CA LEU A 9 16.25 1.93 -7.77
C LEU A 9 16.21 1.57 -6.29
N GLU A 10 17.19 0.82 -5.82
CA GLU A 10 17.29 0.44 -4.41
C GLU A 10 17.60 1.62 -3.49
N THR A 11 18.32 2.63 -4.00
CA THR A 11 18.69 3.80 -3.22
C THR A 11 17.71 4.96 -3.37
N LEU A 12 16.74 4.88 -4.28
CA LEU A 12 15.73 5.92 -4.45
C LEU A 12 14.87 6.04 -3.19
N ASP A 13 14.60 7.30 -2.83
CA ASP A 13 13.64 7.59 -1.78
C ASP A 13 12.23 7.42 -2.34
N LEU A 14 11.54 6.38 -1.90
CA LEU A 14 10.18 6.09 -2.34
C LEU A 14 9.12 6.64 -1.38
N GLU A 15 9.54 7.39 -0.37
CA GLU A 15 8.61 7.95 0.61
C GLU A 15 7.50 8.80 -0.02
N PRO A 16 7.77 9.68 -0.98
CA PRO A 16 6.69 10.41 -1.65
C PRO A 16 5.70 9.49 -2.37
N ALA A 17 6.18 8.39 -2.95
CA ALA A 17 5.30 7.40 -3.58
C ALA A 17 4.45 6.66 -2.55
N VAL A 18 5.03 6.35 -1.38
CA VAL A 18 4.32 5.73 -0.27
C VAL A 18 3.19 6.64 0.21
N GLU A 19 3.48 7.91 0.40
CA GLU A 19 2.48 8.89 0.81
C GLU A 19 1.36 9.02 -0.21
N GLN A 20 1.70 9.02 -1.50
CA GLN A 20 0.71 9.08 -2.57
C GLN A 20 -0.21 7.85 -2.55
N CYS A 21 0.35 6.67 -2.31
CA CYS A 21 -0.46 5.46 -2.19
C CYS A 21 -1.44 5.54 -1.02
N PHE A 22 -1.01 6.06 0.11
CA PHE A 22 -1.91 6.27 1.25
C PHE A 22 -3.01 7.27 0.92
N ASP A 23 -2.67 8.36 0.23
CA ASP A 23 -3.67 9.34 -0.21
C ASP A 23 -4.72 8.69 -1.10
N TRP A 24 -4.30 7.86 -2.04
CA TRP A 24 -5.23 7.13 -2.92
C TRP A 24 -6.15 6.20 -2.13
N MET A 25 -5.66 5.58 -1.08
CA MET A 25 -6.45 4.67 -0.26
C MET A 25 -7.59 5.38 0.48
N ILE A 26 -7.39 6.61 0.88
CA ILE A 26 -8.39 7.35 1.65
C ILE A 26 -9.24 8.30 0.80
N ASP A 27 -8.87 8.54 -0.45
CA ASP A 27 -9.60 9.45 -1.34
C ASP A 27 -10.88 8.77 -1.84
N PRO A 28 -12.07 9.32 -1.52
CA PRO A 28 -13.33 8.71 -1.95
C PRO A 28 -13.55 8.76 -3.46
N LYS A 29 -12.81 9.58 -4.17
CA LYS A 29 -12.91 9.70 -5.63
C LYS A 29 -12.13 8.62 -6.36
N VAL A 30 -11.21 7.95 -5.69
CA VAL A 30 -10.38 6.93 -6.29
C VAL A 30 -11.14 5.61 -6.36
N LYS A 31 -11.04 4.94 -7.50
CA LYS A 31 -11.72 3.66 -7.72
C LYS A 31 -11.17 2.56 -6.80
N ILE A 32 -12.03 1.62 -6.45
CA ILE A 32 -11.68 0.48 -5.59
C ILE A 32 -10.46 -0.28 -6.13
N ALA A 33 -10.38 -0.50 -7.43
CA ALA A 33 -9.26 -1.21 -8.03
C ALA A 33 -7.92 -0.52 -7.75
N VAL A 34 -7.90 0.82 -7.79
CA VAL A 34 -6.70 1.61 -7.49
C VAL A 34 -6.35 1.49 -6.01
N LYS A 35 -7.35 1.49 -5.13
CA LYS A 35 -7.12 1.33 -3.69
C LYS A 35 -6.51 -0.04 -3.37
N VAL A 36 -7.00 -1.09 -4.00
CA VAL A 36 -6.44 -2.43 -3.85
C VAL A 36 -5.00 -2.47 -4.35
N PHE A 37 -4.73 -1.88 -5.50
CA PHE A 37 -3.37 -1.79 -6.03
C PHE A 37 -2.44 -1.03 -5.09
N ALA A 38 -2.89 0.11 -4.56
CA ALA A 38 -2.11 0.92 -3.63
C ALA A 38 -1.80 0.13 -2.36
N SER A 39 -2.77 -0.62 -1.82
CA SER A 39 -2.55 -1.42 -0.62
C SER A 39 -1.52 -2.53 -0.86
N GLU A 40 -1.54 -3.16 -2.02
CA GLU A 40 -0.54 -4.18 -2.38
C GLU A 40 0.85 -3.57 -2.54
N ALA A 41 0.94 -2.41 -3.17
CA ALA A 41 2.21 -1.70 -3.32
C ALA A 41 2.80 -1.34 -1.95
N LEU A 42 1.98 -0.83 -1.05
CA LEU A 42 2.40 -0.51 0.32
C LEU A 42 2.83 -1.76 1.08
N PHE A 43 2.11 -2.85 0.90
CA PHE A 43 2.47 -4.13 1.52
C PHE A 43 3.87 -4.58 1.09
N ASN A 44 4.20 -4.43 -0.19
CA ASN A 44 5.52 -4.77 -0.70
C ASN A 44 6.62 -3.84 -0.20
N LEU A 45 6.28 -2.60 0.15
CA LEU A 45 7.23 -1.61 0.64
C LEU A 45 7.42 -1.65 2.16
N ARG A 46 6.64 -2.42 2.89
CA ARG A 46 6.69 -2.46 4.35
C ARG A 46 8.06 -2.87 4.90
N HIS A 47 8.79 -3.67 4.17
CA HIS A 47 10.13 -4.10 4.59
C HIS A 47 11.14 -2.96 4.53
N ARG A 48 10.94 -2.06 3.59
CA ARG A 48 11.81 -0.91 3.40
C ARG A 48 11.48 0.23 4.35
N TYR A 49 10.20 0.38 4.67
CA TYR A 49 9.70 1.44 5.55
C TYR A 49 8.86 0.79 6.67
N PRO A 50 9.48 0.46 7.81
CA PRO A 50 8.76 -0.24 8.90
C PRO A 50 7.48 0.45 9.38
N TRP A 51 7.45 1.79 9.35
CA TRP A 51 6.26 2.55 9.75
C TRP A 51 5.06 2.31 8.83
N VAL A 52 5.31 1.88 7.61
CA VAL A 52 4.25 1.59 6.63
C VAL A 52 3.36 0.45 7.12
N GLU A 53 3.93 -0.52 7.80
CA GLU A 53 3.19 -1.70 8.27
C GLU A 53 2.03 -1.31 9.20
N GLU A 54 2.30 -0.48 10.20
CA GLU A 54 1.27 -0.01 11.13
C GLU A 54 0.23 0.86 10.43
N GLU A 55 0.70 1.81 9.64
CA GLU A 55 -0.18 2.73 8.93
C GLU A 55 -1.05 1.98 7.92
N LEU A 56 -0.47 1.03 7.20
CA LEU A 56 -1.20 0.22 6.24
C LEU A 56 -2.29 -0.61 6.94
N ALA A 57 -1.98 -1.24 8.05
CA ALA A 57 -2.94 -2.01 8.81
C ALA A 57 -4.12 -1.14 9.26
N SER A 58 -3.83 0.06 9.75
CA SER A 58 -4.84 1.02 10.18
C SER A 58 -5.75 1.42 9.02
N GLN A 59 -5.16 1.75 7.87
CA GLN A 59 -5.90 2.15 6.68
C GLN A 59 -6.77 1.01 6.14
N ILE A 60 -6.24 -0.20 6.11
CA ILE A 60 -6.99 -1.36 5.65
C ILE A 60 -8.21 -1.60 6.54
N LYS A 61 -8.05 -1.53 7.85
CA LYS A 61 -9.15 -1.68 8.79
C LYS A 61 -10.24 -0.62 8.55
N PHE A 62 -9.82 0.61 8.30
CA PHE A 62 -10.75 1.69 8.00
C PHE A 62 -11.53 1.40 6.71
N LEU A 63 -10.84 0.98 5.66
CA LEU A 63 -11.47 0.67 4.38
C LEU A 63 -12.41 -0.52 4.47
N MET A 64 -12.09 -1.51 5.29
CA MET A 64 -12.93 -2.69 5.47
C MET A 64 -14.27 -2.37 6.14
N ARG A 65 -14.31 -1.35 6.98
CA ARG A 65 -15.55 -0.94 7.64
C ARG A 65 -16.59 -0.43 6.66
N ASN A 66 -16.14 0.29 5.62
CA ASN A 66 -17.01 0.95 4.66
C ASN A 66 -16.79 0.43 3.23
N GLY A 67 -16.02 -0.64 3.09
CA GLY A 67 -15.58 -1.09 1.80
C GLY A 67 -16.49 -2.11 1.14
N SER A 68 -16.27 -2.28 -0.15
CA SER A 68 -16.91 -3.31 -0.95
C SER A 68 -16.37 -4.70 -0.57
N PRO A 69 -17.04 -5.80 -1.01
CA PRO A 69 -16.52 -7.15 -0.79
C PRO A 69 -15.09 -7.35 -1.28
N ALA A 70 -14.69 -6.68 -2.37
CA ALA A 70 -13.34 -6.78 -2.91
C ALA A 70 -12.31 -6.24 -1.91
N ILE A 71 -12.59 -5.08 -1.32
CA ILE A 71 -11.71 -4.47 -0.31
C ILE A 71 -11.67 -5.33 0.95
N GLN A 72 -12.81 -5.85 1.38
CA GLN A 72 -12.87 -6.71 2.58
C GLN A 72 -12.06 -7.99 2.39
N SER A 73 -12.20 -8.64 1.25
CA SER A 73 -11.48 -9.87 0.94
C SER A 73 -9.96 -9.63 0.88
N ARG A 74 -9.54 -8.63 0.13
CA ARG A 74 -8.11 -8.32 -0.02
C ARG A 74 -7.52 -7.80 1.29
N GLY A 75 -8.24 -6.94 2.00
CA GLY A 75 -7.79 -6.38 3.26
C GLY A 75 -7.58 -7.45 4.32
N LYS A 76 -8.51 -8.39 4.42
CA LYS A 76 -8.40 -9.52 5.35
C LYS A 76 -7.14 -10.35 5.06
N LYS A 77 -6.88 -10.58 3.78
CA LYS A 77 -5.72 -11.35 3.34
C LYS A 77 -4.40 -10.63 3.69
N LEU A 78 -4.35 -9.32 3.45
CA LEU A 78 -3.17 -8.52 3.77
C LEU A 78 -2.94 -8.41 5.27
N LEU A 79 -4.00 -8.20 6.06
CA LEU A 79 -3.89 -8.13 7.51
C LEU A 79 -3.37 -9.43 8.10
N ALA A 80 -3.74 -10.56 7.53
CA ALA A 80 -3.25 -11.85 8.00
C ALA A 80 -1.75 -12.03 7.78
N GLN A 81 -1.17 -11.29 6.85
CA GLN A 81 0.26 -11.36 6.53
C GLN A 81 1.08 -10.25 7.19
N LEU A 82 0.44 -9.26 7.80
CA LEU A 82 1.13 -8.18 8.52
C LEU A 82 1.48 -8.57 10.00
#